data_849aeeb6b83f74596aa15070b62d3676
#
_entry.id   849aeeb6b83f74596aa15070b62d3676
#
_cell.length_a   1.000
_cell.length_b   1.000
_cell.length_c   1.000
_cell.angle_alpha   90.00
_cell.angle_beta   90.00
_cell.angle_gamma   90.00
#
_symmetry.space_group_name_H-M   'P 1'
#
loop_
_entity.id
_entity.type
_entity.pdbx_description
1 polymer ?
#
loop_
_entity_poly.entity_id
_entity_poly.type
_entity_poly.pdbx_seq_one_letter_code
_entity_poly.pdbx_strand_id
1 'polypeptide(L)'
;MPIQVSSEIGRLKKVIVHRPDEGIARISPKRAEELLFDDIVHLPQMQEEHDVFTGILEAFVGKGNVLETRDLVEDCIKTDPATTEEVIDLIMGYEELPKSTKTMLLSLPPDRLADVLITGHMSEDHILFDPIPNFIFTRDIAVTVNDHVIITKPEKEARFRENFLARFVFWSHPMFAHLKQEGRVINMNHVEEFPPSRRGEYVSIEGGDMMILNKDYLLIGHSERTSEHAIHSLRNVLFEKKVIKNIVQVNIPKDRSYMHIDTIFTQINNNHIVAFKPIVLDGLASNVEVHRHNGTSTFYHSIRDFLTNEINPKMEFVLSGEGISPYQEREQWTDGCNLVALKPGVAITYDRNPHTEKAFMEAGYRIVHARQLLKDIQEGKIKVKDIENTIINLPSNELSRARGGSHCMTCPVERE
;
A
#
# COMPACT_ATOMS: atom_id res chain seq x y z
N MET A 1 16.92 12.52 -7.63
CA MET A 1 15.48 12.57 -7.99
C MET A 1 14.69 12.82 -6.72
N PRO A 2 13.73 13.73 -6.65
CA PRO A 2 13.00 13.97 -5.42
C PRO A 2 12.14 12.76 -5.07
N ILE A 3 12.25 12.29 -3.84
CA ILE A 3 11.32 11.35 -3.20
C ILE A 3 10.53 12.19 -2.22
N GLN A 4 9.25 12.37 -2.47
CA GLN A 4 8.42 13.31 -1.72
C GLN A 4 6.95 12.94 -1.80
N VAL A 5 6.34 12.62 -0.68
CA VAL A 5 4.90 12.45 -0.53
C VAL A 5 4.44 13.20 0.71
N SER A 6 3.69 14.27 0.53
CA SER A 6 3.18 15.12 1.62
C SER A 6 1.65 15.10 1.72
N SER A 7 0.97 14.27 0.96
CA SER A 7 -0.50 14.11 0.97
C SER A 7 -0.90 12.88 0.16
N GLU A 8 -1.98 12.18 0.57
CA GLU A 8 -2.55 11.08 -0.24
C GLU A 8 -3.22 11.57 -1.52
N ILE A 9 -3.64 12.82 -1.58
CA ILE A 9 -4.40 13.40 -2.70
C ILE A 9 -3.57 14.30 -3.63
N GLY A 10 -2.35 14.64 -3.27
CA GLY A 10 -1.45 15.40 -4.14
C GLY A 10 -1.29 14.70 -5.49
N ARG A 11 -1.05 15.46 -6.56
CA ARG A 11 -0.88 14.87 -7.89
C ARG A 11 0.22 13.83 -7.88
N LEU A 12 -0.16 12.60 -8.23
CA LEU A 12 0.77 11.47 -8.32
C LEU A 12 1.77 11.71 -9.45
N LYS A 13 3.06 11.50 -9.16
CA LYS A 13 4.17 11.68 -10.11
C LYS A 13 4.91 10.37 -10.36
N LYS A 14 5.08 9.57 -9.31
CA LYS A 14 5.79 8.30 -9.40
C LYS A 14 5.27 7.31 -8.38
N VAL A 15 5.12 6.07 -8.80
CA VAL A 15 4.53 5.01 -7.98
C VAL A 15 5.17 3.66 -8.26
N ILE A 16 5.39 2.86 -7.22
CA ILE A 16 5.80 1.47 -7.32
C ILE A 16 4.54 0.61 -7.31
N VAL A 17 4.51 -0.39 -8.19
CA VAL A 17 3.47 -1.41 -8.32
C VAL A 17 4.11 -2.78 -8.46
N HIS A 18 3.31 -3.84 -8.33
CA HIS A 18 3.72 -5.22 -8.65
C HIS A 18 2.64 -5.91 -9.46
N ARG A 19 2.97 -6.32 -10.68
CA ARG A 19 2.06 -7.07 -11.53
C ARG A 19 1.86 -8.48 -10.98
N PRO A 20 0.62 -9.00 -10.87
CA PRO A 20 0.36 -10.38 -10.45
C PRO A 20 1.24 -11.38 -11.19
N ASP A 21 1.98 -12.21 -10.45
CA ASP A 21 2.96 -13.15 -11.00
C ASP A 21 2.54 -14.62 -10.88
N GLU A 22 3.35 -15.53 -11.41
CA GLU A 22 3.11 -16.97 -11.39
C GLU A 22 3.01 -17.57 -9.98
N GLY A 23 3.49 -16.86 -8.95
CA GLY A 23 3.36 -17.27 -7.56
C GLY A 23 1.89 -17.35 -7.13
N ILE A 24 1.04 -16.41 -7.62
CA ILE A 24 -0.39 -16.41 -7.35
C ILE A 24 -1.08 -17.63 -7.93
N ALA A 25 -0.69 -18.10 -9.11
CA ALA A 25 -1.26 -19.29 -9.74
C ALA A 25 -1.02 -20.59 -8.95
N ARG A 26 -0.07 -20.59 -8.01
CA ARG A 26 0.30 -21.78 -7.21
C ARG A 26 -0.40 -21.83 -5.84
N ILE A 27 -1.24 -20.84 -5.53
CA ILE A 27 -2.01 -20.84 -4.30
C ILE A 27 -3.07 -21.95 -4.38
N SER A 28 -3.09 -22.83 -3.38
CA SER A 28 -4.12 -23.85 -3.25
C SER A 28 -5.05 -23.54 -2.09
N PRO A 29 -6.31 -24.03 -2.09
CA PRO A 29 -7.24 -23.78 -0.99
C PRO A 29 -6.73 -24.16 0.39
N LYS A 30 -5.86 -25.19 0.48
CA LYS A 30 -5.26 -25.62 1.75
C LYS A 30 -4.25 -24.62 2.31
N ARG A 31 -3.69 -23.76 1.48
CA ARG A 31 -2.64 -22.81 1.82
C ARG A 31 -3.10 -21.35 1.79
N ALA A 32 -4.37 -21.12 1.43
CA ALA A 32 -4.91 -19.78 1.28
C ALA A 32 -4.78 -18.95 2.57
N GLU A 33 -5.10 -19.55 3.72
CA GLU A 33 -4.97 -18.89 5.03
C GLU A 33 -3.50 -18.63 5.41
N GLU A 34 -2.61 -19.60 5.16
CA GLU A 34 -1.17 -19.49 5.44
C GLU A 34 -0.51 -18.40 4.59
N LEU A 35 -0.86 -18.33 3.32
CA LEU A 35 -0.33 -17.35 2.37
C LEU A 35 -1.11 -16.02 2.40
N LEU A 36 -2.11 -15.88 3.27
CA LEU A 36 -2.96 -14.69 3.42
C LEU A 36 -3.68 -14.28 2.13
N PHE A 37 -4.04 -15.26 1.30
CA PHE A 37 -4.71 -15.03 0.03
C PHE A 37 -6.03 -15.78 0.01
N ASP A 38 -7.14 -15.07 0.15
CA ASP A 38 -8.44 -15.61 0.54
C ASP A 38 -9.14 -16.47 -0.50
N ASP A 39 -8.80 -16.33 -1.79
CA ASP A 39 -9.52 -16.99 -2.86
C ASP A 39 -8.59 -17.48 -3.97
N ILE A 40 -9.07 -18.38 -4.81
CA ILE A 40 -8.37 -18.84 -6.00
C ILE A 40 -8.76 -17.95 -7.17
N VAL A 41 -7.79 -17.31 -7.78
CA VAL A 41 -7.98 -16.37 -8.87
C VAL A 41 -7.53 -16.92 -10.22
N HIS A 42 -8.12 -16.45 -11.29
CA HIS A 42 -7.69 -16.72 -12.65
C HIS A 42 -6.58 -15.73 -13.05
N LEU A 43 -5.32 -16.14 -12.88
CA LEU A 43 -4.15 -15.27 -13.07
C LEU A 43 -4.15 -14.47 -14.39
N PRO A 44 -4.43 -15.05 -15.59
CA PRO A 44 -4.44 -14.26 -16.82
C PRO A 44 -5.42 -13.10 -16.81
N GLN A 45 -6.62 -13.30 -16.27
CA GLN A 45 -7.60 -12.22 -16.15
C GLN A 45 -7.19 -11.19 -15.11
N MET A 46 -6.63 -11.63 -13.97
CA MET A 46 -6.10 -10.72 -12.95
C MET A 46 -4.98 -9.84 -13.51
N GLN A 47 -4.11 -10.41 -14.34
CA GLN A 47 -3.07 -9.66 -15.06
C GLN A 47 -3.65 -8.63 -16.03
N GLU A 48 -4.66 -9.00 -16.83
CA GLU A 48 -5.34 -8.05 -17.74
C GLU A 48 -5.99 -6.88 -16.97
N GLU A 49 -6.63 -7.15 -15.84
CA GLU A 49 -7.23 -6.12 -14.99
C GLU A 49 -6.15 -5.19 -14.40
N HIS A 50 -5.04 -5.78 -13.94
CA HIS A 50 -3.90 -5.01 -13.45
C HIS A 50 -3.19 -4.21 -14.56
N ASP A 51 -3.10 -4.73 -15.78
CA ASP A 51 -2.55 -4.00 -16.92
C ASP A 51 -3.42 -2.77 -17.29
N VAL A 52 -4.74 -2.86 -17.11
CA VAL A 52 -5.63 -1.69 -17.22
C VAL A 52 -5.34 -0.67 -16.11
N PHE A 53 -5.14 -1.14 -14.88
CA PHE A 53 -4.78 -0.29 -13.75
C PHE A 53 -3.47 0.47 -13.99
N THR A 54 -2.40 -0.23 -14.35
CA THR A 54 -1.10 0.38 -14.64
C THR A 54 -1.16 1.30 -15.85
N GLY A 55 -1.97 0.96 -16.87
CA GLY A 55 -2.22 1.84 -18.01
C GLY A 55 -2.84 3.18 -17.62
N ILE A 56 -3.80 3.20 -16.69
CA ILE A 56 -4.35 4.45 -16.13
C ILE A 56 -3.28 5.21 -15.35
N LEU A 57 -2.50 4.54 -14.50
CA LEU A 57 -1.40 5.18 -13.79
C LEU A 57 -0.42 5.84 -14.76
N GLU A 58 0.04 5.12 -15.80
CA GLU A 58 0.96 5.65 -16.82
C GLU A 58 0.38 6.85 -17.59
N ALA A 59 -0.91 6.83 -17.90
CA ALA A 59 -1.55 7.96 -18.57
C ALA A 59 -1.48 9.23 -17.71
N PHE A 60 -1.56 9.12 -16.39
CA PHE A 60 -1.53 10.26 -15.46
C PHE A 60 -0.12 10.70 -15.05
N VAL A 61 0.79 9.75 -14.78
CA VAL A 61 2.13 10.06 -14.27
C VAL A 61 3.19 10.15 -15.38
N GLY A 62 2.87 9.63 -16.55
CA GLY A 62 3.81 9.51 -17.68
C GLY A 62 4.56 8.17 -17.68
N LYS A 63 4.90 7.74 -18.88
CA LYS A 63 5.63 6.48 -19.10
C LYS A 63 6.98 6.49 -18.37
N GLY A 64 7.31 5.38 -17.69
CA GLY A 64 8.54 5.24 -16.90
C GLY A 64 8.45 5.80 -15.46
N ASN A 65 7.28 6.29 -15.05
CA ASN A 65 7.02 6.71 -13.68
C ASN A 65 6.11 5.73 -12.90
N VAL A 66 5.62 4.69 -13.55
CA VAL A 66 5.08 3.50 -12.92
C VAL A 66 6.23 2.49 -12.88
N LEU A 67 6.68 2.15 -11.67
CA LEU A 67 7.87 1.34 -11.42
C LEU A 67 7.42 -0.06 -11.01
N GLU A 68 7.79 -1.06 -11.81
CA GLU A 68 7.48 -2.46 -11.49
C GLU A 68 8.51 -3.01 -10.49
N THR A 69 8.04 -3.60 -9.40
CA THR A 69 8.90 -4.10 -8.32
C THR A 69 9.89 -5.16 -8.82
N ARG A 70 9.44 -6.04 -9.69
CA ARG A 70 10.29 -7.09 -10.29
C ARG A 70 11.46 -6.47 -11.04
N ASP A 71 11.21 -5.42 -11.83
CA ASP A 71 12.25 -4.73 -12.59
C ASP A 71 13.21 -3.97 -11.67
N LEU A 72 12.71 -3.36 -10.59
CA LEU A 72 13.54 -2.73 -9.57
C LEU A 72 14.48 -3.74 -8.89
N VAL A 73 14.00 -4.95 -8.59
CA VAL A 73 14.82 -6.04 -8.03
C VAL A 73 15.89 -6.48 -9.04
N GLU A 74 15.51 -6.66 -10.31
CA GLU A 74 16.45 -7.01 -11.38
C GLU A 74 17.55 -5.95 -11.54
N ASP A 75 17.18 -4.67 -11.50
CA ASP A 75 18.15 -3.57 -11.60
C ASP A 75 19.10 -3.51 -10.40
N CYS A 76 18.62 -3.82 -9.19
CA CYS A 76 19.48 -3.96 -8.02
C CYS A 76 20.49 -5.10 -8.20
N ILE A 77 20.05 -6.26 -8.68
CA ILE A 77 20.92 -7.43 -8.95
C ILE A 77 22.03 -7.05 -9.94
N LYS A 78 21.71 -6.30 -10.99
CA LYS A 78 22.68 -5.85 -11.99
C LYS A 78 23.69 -4.83 -11.46
N THR A 79 23.27 -3.98 -10.55
CA THR A 79 24.05 -2.79 -10.13
C THR A 79 24.77 -2.95 -8.80
N ASP A 80 24.31 -3.85 -7.93
CA ASP A 80 24.88 -4.07 -6.59
C ASP A 80 25.03 -5.56 -6.25
N PRO A 81 26.07 -6.23 -6.80
CA PRO A 81 26.32 -7.66 -6.52
C PRO A 81 26.57 -7.98 -5.05
N ALA A 82 27.19 -7.05 -4.30
CA ALA A 82 27.50 -7.28 -2.88
C ALA A 82 26.22 -7.36 -2.04
N THR A 83 25.32 -6.37 -2.17
CA THR A 83 24.03 -6.42 -1.47
C THR A 83 23.13 -7.53 -2.01
N THR A 84 23.25 -7.91 -3.29
CA THR A 84 22.56 -9.09 -3.86
C THR A 84 22.93 -10.36 -3.10
N GLU A 85 24.24 -10.57 -2.84
CA GLU A 85 24.71 -11.72 -2.07
C GLU A 85 24.19 -11.71 -0.63
N GLU A 86 24.18 -10.54 0.03
CA GLU A 86 23.60 -10.37 1.37
C GLU A 86 22.12 -10.73 1.42
N VAL A 87 21.33 -10.30 0.43
CA VAL A 87 19.89 -10.58 0.35
C VAL A 87 19.63 -12.07 0.09
N ILE A 88 20.44 -12.71 -0.75
CA ILE A 88 20.38 -14.16 -0.97
C ILE A 88 20.67 -14.90 0.35
N ASP A 89 21.72 -14.52 1.08
CA ASP A 89 22.06 -15.13 2.37
C ASP A 89 20.92 -14.97 3.39
N LEU A 90 20.29 -13.79 3.42
CA LEU A 90 19.15 -13.51 4.30
C LEU A 90 17.95 -14.39 3.95
N ILE A 91 17.57 -14.49 2.66
CA ILE A 91 16.46 -15.32 2.19
C ILE A 91 16.77 -16.78 2.44
N MET A 92 17.98 -17.24 2.14
CA MET A 92 18.38 -18.64 2.39
C MET A 92 18.33 -19.01 3.87
N GLY A 93 18.72 -18.09 4.75
CA GLY A 93 18.64 -18.29 6.20
C GLY A 93 17.20 -18.35 6.67
N TYR A 94 16.34 -17.49 6.14
CA TYR A 94 14.91 -17.44 6.48
C TYR A 94 14.15 -18.68 5.98
N GLU A 95 14.42 -19.09 4.75
CA GLU A 95 13.77 -20.26 4.10
C GLU A 95 14.49 -21.59 4.42
N GLU A 96 15.47 -21.58 5.33
CA GLU A 96 16.23 -22.75 5.77
C GLU A 96 16.86 -23.58 4.61
N LEU A 97 17.32 -22.90 3.56
CA LEU A 97 17.84 -23.54 2.36
C LEU A 97 19.27 -24.09 2.55
N PRO A 98 19.62 -25.22 1.88
CA PRO A 98 20.98 -25.76 1.87
C PRO A 98 22.00 -24.75 1.32
N LYS A 99 23.22 -24.73 1.87
CA LYS A 99 24.29 -23.83 1.42
C LYS A 99 24.63 -23.97 -0.08
N SER A 100 24.43 -25.15 -0.65
CA SER A 100 24.62 -25.40 -2.09
C SER A 100 23.69 -24.55 -2.97
N THR A 101 22.54 -24.14 -2.46
CA THR A 101 21.56 -23.30 -3.18
C THR A 101 22.13 -21.93 -3.52
N LYS A 102 23.02 -21.35 -2.67
CA LYS A 102 23.63 -20.03 -2.91
C LYS A 102 24.37 -19.97 -4.25
N THR A 103 25.25 -20.96 -4.51
CA THR A 103 26.02 -21.00 -5.76
C THR A 103 25.10 -21.11 -6.98
N MET A 104 24.02 -21.88 -6.85
CA MET A 104 23.01 -22.01 -7.90
C MET A 104 22.31 -20.69 -8.16
N LEU A 105 21.82 -19.98 -7.11
CA LEU A 105 21.15 -18.71 -7.24
C LEU A 105 22.07 -17.65 -7.87
N LEU A 106 23.31 -17.53 -7.38
CA LEU A 106 24.30 -16.58 -7.91
C LEU A 106 24.72 -16.87 -9.36
N SER A 107 24.48 -18.08 -9.89
CA SER A 107 24.76 -18.42 -11.28
C SER A 107 23.64 -18.04 -12.25
N LEU A 108 22.47 -17.65 -11.74
CA LEU A 108 21.34 -17.24 -12.57
C LEU A 108 21.57 -15.88 -13.22
N PRO A 109 21.08 -15.66 -14.44
CA PRO A 109 21.02 -14.32 -15.00
C PRO A 109 20.08 -13.43 -14.17
N PRO A 110 20.32 -12.10 -14.11
CA PRO A 110 19.61 -11.18 -13.22
C PRO A 110 18.08 -11.24 -13.31
N ASP A 111 17.53 -11.35 -14.52
CA ASP A 111 16.10 -11.48 -14.78
C ASP A 111 15.52 -12.75 -14.13
N ARG A 112 16.19 -13.89 -14.31
CA ARG A 112 15.77 -15.16 -13.71
C ARG A 112 15.94 -15.15 -12.17
N LEU A 113 17.01 -14.55 -11.68
CA LEU A 113 17.21 -14.44 -10.23
C LEU A 113 16.10 -13.60 -9.59
N ALA A 114 15.72 -12.46 -10.20
CA ALA A 114 14.61 -11.65 -9.72
C ALA A 114 13.29 -12.44 -9.63
N ASP A 115 12.95 -13.20 -10.69
CA ASP A 115 11.76 -14.05 -10.70
C ASP A 115 11.81 -15.10 -9.58
N VAL A 116 12.96 -15.76 -9.39
CA VAL A 116 13.13 -16.78 -8.34
C VAL A 116 13.00 -16.18 -6.95
N LEU A 117 13.62 -15.02 -6.69
CA LEU A 117 13.54 -14.35 -5.37
C LEU A 117 12.09 -13.96 -5.01
N ILE A 118 11.25 -13.65 -5.98
CA ILE A 118 9.84 -13.30 -5.79
C ILE A 118 8.99 -14.57 -5.68
N THR A 119 9.10 -15.48 -6.65
CA THR A 119 8.17 -16.60 -6.80
C THR A 119 8.63 -17.89 -6.14
N GLY A 120 9.90 -18.03 -5.82
CA GLY A 120 10.51 -19.29 -5.36
C GLY A 120 10.66 -20.36 -6.44
N HIS A 121 10.36 -20.05 -7.70
CA HIS A 121 10.20 -20.99 -8.79
C HIS A 121 11.45 -21.05 -9.68
N MET A 122 12.19 -22.15 -9.59
CA MET A 122 13.37 -22.41 -10.42
C MET A 122 13.03 -23.02 -11.77
N SER A 123 12.12 -24.00 -11.80
CA SER A 123 11.60 -24.69 -12.98
C SER A 123 10.27 -25.37 -12.64
N GLU A 124 9.55 -25.91 -13.64
CA GLU A 124 8.24 -26.57 -13.43
C GLU A 124 8.28 -27.62 -12.30
N ASP A 125 9.39 -28.34 -12.17
CA ASP A 125 9.58 -29.42 -11.18
C ASP A 125 10.41 -29.01 -9.96
N HIS A 126 10.86 -27.73 -9.86
CA HIS A 126 11.79 -27.33 -8.82
C HIS A 126 11.38 -25.99 -8.19
N ILE A 127 10.74 -26.08 -7.04
CA ILE A 127 10.34 -24.96 -6.18
C ILE A 127 11.29 -24.93 -4.99
N LEU A 128 11.91 -23.78 -4.71
CA LEU A 128 12.82 -23.58 -3.59
C LEU A 128 12.08 -23.22 -2.32
N PHE A 129 11.08 -22.35 -2.43
CA PHE A 129 10.29 -21.81 -1.33
C PHE A 129 8.94 -21.28 -1.84
N ASP A 130 8.09 -20.91 -0.92
CA ASP A 130 6.76 -20.42 -1.25
C ASP A 130 6.78 -19.05 -1.97
N PRO A 131 5.77 -18.76 -2.81
CA PRO A 131 5.61 -17.43 -3.37
C PRO A 131 5.26 -16.40 -2.30
N ILE A 132 5.36 -15.12 -2.68
CA ILE A 132 4.86 -13.98 -1.89
C ILE A 132 3.68 -13.32 -2.63
N PRO A 133 2.50 -13.94 -2.65
CA PRO A 133 1.38 -13.49 -3.48
C PRO A 133 0.87 -12.09 -3.09
N ASN A 134 1.07 -11.68 -1.83
CA ASN A 134 0.66 -10.37 -1.35
C ASN A 134 1.60 -9.23 -1.79
N PHE A 135 2.65 -9.54 -2.55
CA PHE A 135 3.55 -8.50 -3.09
C PHE A 135 2.86 -7.57 -4.09
N ILE A 136 1.71 -7.98 -4.65
CA ILE A 136 0.80 -7.10 -5.40
C ILE A 136 0.37 -5.88 -4.58
N PHE A 137 0.31 -6.00 -3.24
CA PHE A 137 -0.05 -4.93 -2.33
C PHE A 137 1.20 -4.14 -1.90
N THR A 138 1.76 -3.41 -2.85
CA THR A 138 3.00 -2.63 -2.66
C THR A 138 2.85 -1.50 -1.64
N ARG A 139 1.64 -1.12 -1.26
CA ARG A 139 1.36 -0.19 -0.17
C ARG A 139 1.96 -0.68 1.15
N ASP A 140 1.91 -1.98 1.39
CA ASP A 140 2.28 -2.55 2.69
C ASP A 140 3.79 -2.70 2.90
N ILE A 141 4.59 -2.66 1.84
CA ILE A 141 6.04 -2.88 1.95
C ILE A 141 6.84 -1.65 2.35
N ALA A 142 6.37 -0.46 1.97
CA ALA A 142 7.00 0.81 2.31
C ALA A 142 6.04 1.99 2.14
N VAL A 143 6.24 3.03 2.94
CA VAL A 143 5.48 4.29 2.83
C VAL A 143 6.46 5.47 2.79
N THR A 144 6.26 6.37 1.84
CA THR A 144 6.99 7.65 1.81
C THR A 144 6.23 8.67 2.64
N VAL A 145 6.87 9.23 3.65
CA VAL A 145 6.33 10.30 4.52
C VAL A 145 7.20 11.54 4.35
N ASN A 146 6.64 12.59 3.77
CA ASN A 146 7.38 13.74 3.30
C ASN A 146 8.56 13.28 2.42
N ASP A 147 9.80 13.49 2.86
CA ASP A 147 11.01 13.13 2.13
C ASP A 147 11.72 11.86 2.67
N HIS A 148 11.09 11.12 3.57
CA HIS A 148 11.60 9.89 4.16
C HIS A 148 10.82 8.67 3.67
N VAL A 149 11.51 7.54 3.51
CA VAL A 149 10.89 6.24 3.23
C VAL A 149 10.92 5.39 4.50
N ILE A 150 9.77 4.86 4.88
CA ILE A 150 9.61 3.93 5.98
C ILE A 150 9.43 2.54 5.37
N ILE A 151 10.39 1.65 5.57
CA ILE A 151 10.24 0.23 5.25
C ILE A 151 9.50 -0.40 6.40
N THR A 152 8.36 -0.96 6.13
CA THR A 152 7.44 -1.52 7.11
C THR A 152 7.95 -2.83 7.71
N LYS A 153 7.21 -3.39 8.65
CA LYS A 153 7.45 -4.72 9.21
C LYS A 153 6.10 -5.42 9.35
N PRO A 154 5.81 -6.42 8.52
CA PRO A 154 4.52 -7.08 8.54
C PRO A 154 4.34 -7.89 9.83
N GLU A 155 3.08 -8.06 10.24
CA GLU A 155 2.70 -8.91 11.37
C GLU A 155 2.86 -10.41 11.03
N LYS A 156 2.58 -10.79 9.78
CA LYS A 156 2.53 -12.19 9.37
C LYS A 156 3.79 -12.62 8.61
N GLU A 157 4.30 -13.81 8.98
CA GLU A 157 5.53 -14.38 8.39
C GLU A 157 5.47 -14.56 6.88
N ALA A 158 4.31 -14.90 6.31
CA ALA A 158 4.10 -15.05 4.88
C ALA A 158 4.53 -13.81 4.05
N ARG A 159 4.65 -12.64 4.70
CA ARG A 159 5.05 -11.37 4.07
C ARG A 159 6.50 -10.94 4.37
N PHE A 160 7.25 -11.68 5.17
CA PHE A 160 8.59 -11.22 5.60
C PHE A 160 9.56 -11.07 4.43
N ARG A 161 9.49 -11.98 3.43
CA ARG A 161 10.37 -11.88 2.26
C ARG A 161 10.07 -10.67 1.38
N GLU A 162 8.83 -10.18 1.38
CA GLU A 162 8.48 -8.90 0.72
C GLU A 162 9.35 -7.76 1.26
N ASN A 163 9.55 -7.71 2.58
CA ASN A 163 10.38 -6.67 3.22
C ASN A 163 11.86 -6.83 2.95
N PHE A 164 12.37 -8.05 2.76
CA PHE A 164 13.75 -8.24 2.35
C PHE A 164 13.99 -7.65 0.96
N LEU A 165 13.05 -7.86 0.03
CA LEU A 165 13.10 -7.30 -1.31
C LEU A 165 12.87 -5.79 -1.31
N ALA A 166 11.93 -5.28 -0.51
CA ALA A 166 11.72 -3.84 -0.35
C ALA A 166 12.98 -3.14 0.18
N ARG A 167 13.62 -3.71 1.23
CA ARG A 167 14.90 -3.21 1.74
C ARG A 167 15.98 -3.21 0.65
N PHE A 168 16.08 -4.28 -0.14
CA PHE A 168 17.02 -4.39 -1.24
C PHE A 168 16.82 -3.26 -2.25
N VAL A 169 15.58 -3.02 -2.68
CA VAL A 169 15.26 -1.95 -3.61
C VAL A 169 15.62 -0.57 -3.06
N PHE A 170 15.17 -0.22 -1.85
CA PHE A 170 15.40 1.12 -1.30
C PHE A 170 16.86 1.38 -0.87
N TRP A 171 17.67 0.34 -0.72
CA TRP A 171 19.09 0.49 -0.37
C TRP A 171 20.04 0.43 -1.55
N SER A 172 19.72 -0.35 -2.59
CA SER A 172 20.66 -0.67 -3.67
C SER A 172 20.27 -0.07 -5.01
N HIS A 173 18.96 0.14 -5.26
CA HIS A 173 18.56 0.68 -6.54
C HIS A 173 19.09 2.11 -6.73
N PRO A 174 19.73 2.45 -7.88
CA PRO A 174 20.37 3.76 -8.10
C PRO A 174 19.43 4.95 -7.88
N MET A 175 18.13 4.77 -8.08
CA MET A 175 17.13 5.80 -7.84
C MET A 175 16.97 6.15 -6.34
N PHE A 176 17.15 5.19 -5.43
CA PHE A 176 16.85 5.30 -4.00
C PHE A 176 18.08 5.27 -3.10
N ALA A 177 19.22 4.72 -3.55
CA ALA A 177 20.40 4.50 -2.74
C ALA A 177 20.92 5.76 -2.00
N HIS A 178 20.73 6.95 -2.57
CA HIS A 178 21.09 8.22 -1.94
C HIS A 178 20.29 8.47 -0.64
N LEU A 179 19.05 7.98 -0.51
CA LEU A 179 18.23 8.18 0.68
C LEU A 179 18.86 7.53 1.92
N LYS A 180 19.48 6.35 1.76
CA LYS A 180 20.21 5.66 2.83
C LYS A 180 21.38 6.52 3.32
N GLN A 181 22.17 7.07 2.40
CA GLN A 181 23.32 7.92 2.72
C GLN A 181 22.92 9.22 3.43
N GLU A 182 21.73 9.74 3.10
CA GLU A 182 21.16 10.95 3.70
C GLU A 182 20.38 10.66 5.01
N GLY A 183 20.32 9.38 5.46
CA GLY A 183 19.59 8.99 6.66
C GLY A 183 18.07 9.12 6.56
N ARG A 184 17.54 9.09 5.32
CA ARG A 184 16.10 9.24 5.00
C ARG A 184 15.37 7.92 4.78
N VAL A 185 15.99 6.78 5.08
CA VAL A 185 15.34 5.47 5.14
C VAL A 185 15.22 5.05 6.60
N ILE A 186 13.99 4.80 7.04
CA ILE A 186 13.67 4.25 8.36
C ILE A 186 13.23 2.80 8.14
N ASN A 187 13.99 1.85 8.71
CA ASN A 187 13.69 0.43 8.52
C ASN A 187 13.14 -0.19 9.82
N MET A 188 11.84 -0.42 9.87
CA MET A 188 11.14 -0.99 11.04
C MET A 188 11.60 -2.41 11.40
N ASN A 189 12.35 -3.09 10.51
CA ASN A 189 12.91 -4.41 10.76
C ASN A 189 14.27 -4.36 11.51
N HIS A 190 14.82 -3.18 11.75
CA HIS A 190 16.10 -3.02 12.44
C HIS A 190 15.88 -3.16 13.95
N VAL A 191 16.19 -4.33 14.50
CA VAL A 191 15.88 -4.70 15.91
C VAL A 191 16.58 -3.81 16.93
N GLU A 192 17.76 -3.29 16.62
CA GLU A 192 18.50 -2.39 17.51
C GLU A 192 17.82 -1.01 17.64
N GLU A 193 17.19 -0.52 16.56
CA GLU A 193 16.45 0.74 16.53
C GLU A 193 14.99 0.55 16.98
N PHE A 194 14.39 -0.60 16.63
CA PHE A 194 13.01 -0.97 16.94
C PHE A 194 12.95 -2.30 17.72
N PRO A 195 13.47 -2.35 18.96
CA PRO A 195 13.42 -3.56 19.76
C PRO A 195 11.99 -3.89 20.20
N PRO A 196 11.69 -5.15 20.54
CA PRO A 196 10.46 -5.49 21.22
C PRO A 196 10.27 -4.68 22.50
N SER A 197 9.04 -4.46 22.92
CA SER A 197 8.74 -3.77 24.16
C SER A 197 9.27 -4.57 25.37
N ARG A 198 9.43 -3.91 26.52
CA ARG A 198 9.82 -4.58 27.78
C ARG A 198 8.81 -5.66 28.23
N ARG A 199 7.59 -5.61 27.67
CA ARG A 199 6.53 -6.60 27.93
C ARG A 199 6.49 -7.71 26.87
N GLY A 200 7.42 -7.69 25.88
CA GLY A 200 7.51 -8.67 24.80
C GLY A 200 6.60 -8.39 23.61
N GLU A 201 5.97 -7.20 23.53
CA GLU A 201 5.21 -6.82 22.37
C GLU A 201 6.16 -6.55 21.18
N TYR A 202 5.89 -7.21 20.05
CA TYR A 202 6.67 -7.05 18.84
C TYR A 202 6.30 -5.76 18.10
N VAL A 203 7.26 -5.26 17.34
CA VAL A 203 7.02 -4.19 16.37
C VAL A 203 6.41 -4.82 15.12
N SER A 204 5.19 -4.44 14.79
CA SER A 204 4.55 -4.73 13.50
C SER A 204 3.83 -3.48 13.00
N ILE A 205 4.02 -3.16 11.73
CA ILE A 205 3.37 -2.02 11.06
C ILE A 205 3.31 -2.28 9.56
N GLU A 206 2.12 -2.17 8.98
CA GLU A 206 1.89 -2.32 7.55
C GLU A 206 1.44 -0.99 6.94
N GLY A 207 1.76 -0.76 5.66
CA GLY A 207 1.56 0.55 5.05
C GLY A 207 0.10 0.92 4.80
N GLY A 208 -0.82 -0.06 4.74
CA GLY A 208 -2.26 0.18 4.67
C GLY A 208 -2.82 0.89 5.91
N ASP A 209 -2.08 0.84 7.04
CA ASP A 209 -2.38 1.60 8.25
C ASP A 209 -1.75 2.99 8.28
N MET A 210 -1.00 3.39 7.27
CA MET A 210 -0.29 4.67 7.24
C MET A 210 -0.84 5.58 6.15
N MET A 211 -1.37 6.76 6.54
CA MET A 211 -2.01 7.70 5.63
C MET A 211 -1.54 9.13 5.88
N ILE A 212 -0.94 9.77 4.89
CA ILE A 212 -0.46 11.15 5.00
C ILE A 212 -1.61 12.09 4.61
N LEU A 213 -2.28 12.66 5.61
CA LEU A 213 -3.39 13.57 5.36
C LEU A 213 -2.91 14.90 4.76
N ASN A 214 -1.79 15.40 5.24
CA ASN A 214 -1.05 16.55 4.70
C ASN A 214 0.37 16.56 5.28
N LYS A 215 1.21 17.50 4.86
CA LYS A 215 2.62 17.62 5.27
C LYS A 215 2.87 17.67 6.78
N ASP A 216 1.85 17.97 7.59
CA ASP A 216 1.96 18.11 9.04
C ASP A 216 1.30 16.95 9.81
N TYR A 217 0.46 16.11 9.17
CA TYR A 217 -0.31 15.04 9.81
C TYR A 217 -0.12 13.70 9.13
N LEU A 218 0.48 12.75 9.85
CA LEU A 218 0.52 11.34 9.51
C LEU A 218 -0.46 10.57 10.40
N LEU A 219 -1.40 9.89 9.80
CA LEU A 219 -2.36 9.03 10.47
C LEU A 219 -1.84 7.60 10.45
N ILE A 220 -1.91 6.91 11.60
CA ILE A 220 -1.50 5.51 11.74
C ILE A 220 -2.62 4.74 12.46
N GLY A 221 -3.14 3.71 11.80
CA GLY A 221 -4.11 2.78 12.37
C GLY A 221 -3.45 1.86 13.39
N HIS A 222 -4.04 1.73 14.58
CA HIS A 222 -3.79 0.62 15.49
C HIS A 222 -4.83 -0.46 15.21
N SER A 223 -4.41 -1.47 14.47
CA SER A 223 -5.25 -2.50 13.87
C SER A 223 -4.85 -3.92 14.31
N GLU A 224 -5.31 -4.92 13.59
CA GLU A 224 -4.80 -6.30 13.71
C GLU A 224 -3.33 -6.40 13.26
N ARG A 225 -2.92 -5.57 12.30
CA ARG A 225 -1.60 -5.64 11.62
C ARG A 225 -0.57 -4.66 12.16
N THR A 226 -1.01 -3.63 12.86
CA THR A 226 -0.13 -2.58 13.37
C THR A 226 -0.23 -2.50 14.89
N SER A 227 0.88 -2.77 15.57
CA SER A 227 0.96 -2.76 17.02
C SER A 227 1.10 -1.35 17.60
N GLU A 228 0.57 -1.13 18.80
CA GLU A 228 0.71 0.15 19.52
C GLU A 228 2.18 0.47 19.78
N HIS A 229 3.00 -0.56 20.09
CA HIS A 229 4.42 -0.38 20.30
C HIS A 229 5.15 0.09 19.04
N ALA A 230 4.76 -0.38 17.85
CA ALA A 230 5.31 0.09 16.59
C ALA A 230 4.97 1.57 16.34
N ILE A 231 3.71 1.97 16.59
CA ILE A 231 3.28 3.37 16.46
C ILE A 231 4.10 4.27 17.38
N HIS A 232 4.24 3.89 18.64
CA HIS A 232 5.02 4.64 19.62
C HIS A 232 6.49 4.77 19.21
N SER A 233 7.12 3.67 18.78
CA SER A 233 8.52 3.65 18.39
C SER A 233 8.79 4.49 17.15
N LEU A 234 7.95 4.33 16.11
CA LEU A 234 8.04 5.11 14.88
C LEU A 234 7.80 6.60 15.14
N ARG A 235 6.80 6.96 15.97
CA ARG A 235 6.52 8.35 16.36
C ARG A 235 7.75 9.03 16.93
N ASN A 236 8.47 8.38 17.82
CA ASN A 236 9.66 8.95 18.45
C ASN A 236 10.73 9.27 17.40
N VAL A 237 11.01 8.34 16.48
CA VAL A 237 11.98 8.52 15.39
C VAL A 237 11.54 9.66 14.44
N LEU A 238 10.27 9.69 14.04
CA LEU A 238 9.76 10.72 13.13
C LEU A 238 9.79 12.13 13.75
N PHE A 239 9.53 12.25 15.06
CA PHE A 239 9.63 13.51 15.79
C PHE A 239 11.09 13.95 15.99
N GLU A 240 11.98 13.03 16.36
CA GLU A 240 13.42 13.30 16.48
C GLU A 240 14.00 13.80 15.16
N LYS A 241 13.69 13.13 14.06
CA LYS A 241 14.11 13.51 12.70
C LYS A 241 13.35 14.73 12.15
N LYS A 242 12.31 15.21 12.83
CA LYS A 242 11.44 16.34 12.39
C LYS A 242 10.76 16.08 11.04
N VAL A 243 10.43 14.84 10.74
CA VAL A 243 9.79 14.42 9.49
C VAL A 243 8.33 14.88 9.44
N ILE A 244 7.64 14.85 10.59
CA ILE A 244 6.22 15.19 10.73
C ILE A 244 5.97 15.94 12.04
N LYS A 245 4.92 16.75 12.10
CA LYS A 245 4.58 17.50 13.31
C LYS A 245 3.57 16.79 14.22
N ASN A 246 2.66 16.02 13.62
CA ASN A 246 1.56 15.37 14.32
C ASN A 246 1.42 13.93 13.85
N ILE A 247 1.36 13.01 14.80
CA ILE A 247 0.99 11.60 14.57
C ILE A 247 -0.40 11.40 15.11
N VAL A 248 -1.27 10.87 14.26
CA VAL A 248 -2.68 10.60 14.59
C VAL A 248 -2.83 9.10 14.74
N GLN A 249 -2.87 8.61 15.97
CA GLN A 249 -3.18 7.21 16.24
C GLN A 249 -4.67 7.01 16.17
N VAL A 250 -5.12 6.10 15.31
CA VAL A 250 -6.52 5.71 15.16
C VAL A 250 -6.69 4.28 15.63
N ASN A 251 -7.37 4.07 16.74
CA ASN A 251 -7.71 2.74 17.19
C ASN A 251 -8.96 2.25 16.44
N ILE A 252 -8.88 1.08 15.83
CA ILE A 252 -9.98 0.42 15.11
C ILE A 252 -10.20 -0.98 15.64
N PRO A 253 -11.39 -1.60 15.41
CA PRO A 253 -11.61 -2.98 15.82
C PRO A 253 -10.59 -3.93 15.19
N LYS A 254 -10.07 -4.87 16.00
CA LYS A 254 -9.17 -5.91 15.51
C LYS A 254 -9.99 -7.04 14.89
N ASP A 255 -10.34 -6.86 13.64
CA ASP A 255 -11.17 -7.79 12.87
C ASP A 255 -10.62 -7.83 11.44
N ARG A 256 -10.64 -9.01 10.81
CA ARG A 256 -10.15 -9.20 9.45
C ARG A 256 -10.86 -8.31 8.42
N SER A 257 -12.11 -7.93 8.67
CA SER A 257 -12.87 -7.01 7.81
C SER A 257 -12.27 -5.61 7.80
N TYR A 258 -11.51 -5.26 8.84
CA TYR A 258 -10.89 -3.95 9.04
C TYR A 258 -9.40 -4.09 9.29
N MET A 259 -8.72 -4.93 8.48
CA MET A 259 -7.31 -5.24 8.73
C MET A 259 -6.41 -4.00 8.73
N HIS A 260 -6.74 -2.98 7.91
CA HIS A 260 -6.03 -1.72 7.83
C HIS A 260 -7.00 -0.54 7.79
N ILE A 261 -6.50 0.65 8.12
CA ILE A 261 -7.32 1.86 8.12
C ILE A 261 -7.78 2.27 6.71
N ASP A 262 -7.01 1.99 5.68
CA ASP A 262 -7.36 2.27 4.29
C ASP A 262 -8.51 1.40 3.75
N THR A 263 -8.89 0.34 4.48
CA THR A 263 -10.08 -0.45 4.18
C THR A 263 -11.38 0.19 4.69
N ILE A 264 -11.28 1.20 5.56
CA ILE A 264 -12.44 1.87 6.15
C ILE A 264 -12.61 3.31 5.70
N PHE A 265 -11.56 3.96 5.23
CA PHE A 265 -11.64 5.25 4.52
C PHE A 265 -10.38 5.58 3.73
N THR A 266 -10.54 6.38 2.67
CA THR A 266 -9.45 7.04 1.94
C THR A 266 -9.88 8.44 1.48
N GLN A 267 -8.90 9.34 1.30
CA GLN A 267 -9.16 10.68 0.79
C GLN A 267 -9.33 10.72 -0.72
N ILE A 268 -10.28 11.55 -1.20
CA ILE A 268 -10.53 11.80 -2.63
C ILE A 268 -10.02 13.19 -3.02
N ASN A 269 -10.29 14.18 -2.18
CA ASN A 269 -9.81 15.55 -2.32
C ASN A 269 -9.74 16.24 -0.93
N ASN A 270 -9.53 17.55 -0.90
CA ASN A 270 -9.39 18.29 0.36
C ASN A 270 -10.68 18.28 1.23
N ASN A 271 -11.82 18.03 0.63
CA ASN A 271 -13.13 18.10 1.31
C ASN A 271 -13.84 16.75 1.37
N HIS A 272 -13.48 15.78 0.51
CA HIS A 272 -14.20 14.52 0.40
C HIS A 272 -13.33 13.32 0.79
N ILE A 273 -13.93 12.48 1.60
CA ILE A 273 -13.40 11.16 2.01
C ILE A 273 -14.46 10.12 1.69
N VAL A 274 -14.07 8.99 1.07
CA VAL A 274 -14.95 7.82 1.06
C VAL A 274 -14.79 7.08 2.37
N ALA A 275 -15.88 6.65 2.99
CA ALA A 275 -15.86 6.16 4.36
C ALA A 275 -16.88 5.04 4.65
N PHE A 276 -16.46 4.10 5.49
CA PHE A 276 -17.35 3.13 6.12
C PHE A 276 -18.01 3.77 7.35
N LYS A 277 -19.30 4.04 7.25
CA LYS A 277 -20.06 4.84 8.22
C LYS A 277 -19.94 4.35 9.67
N PRO A 278 -20.12 3.04 9.99
CA PRO A 278 -20.13 2.60 11.40
C PRO A 278 -18.87 2.97 12.16
N ILE A 279 -17.70 2.86 11.56
CA ILE A 279 -16.42 3.14 12.23
C ILE A 279 -16.08 4.64 12.14
N VAL A 280 -16.20 5.24 10.96
CA VAL A 280 -15.71 6.60 10.73
C VAL A 280 -16.65 7.65 11.32
N LEU A 281 -17.98 7.51 11.12
CA LEU A 281 -18.97 8.50 11.53
C LEU A 281 -19.58 8.18 12.88
N ASP A 282 -19.99 6.92 13.08
CA ASP A 282 -20.72 6.52 14.29
C ASP A 282 -19.77 6.16 15.44
N GLY A 283 -18.44 6.06 15.18
CA GLY A 283 -17.41 5.83 16.19
C GLY A 283 -17.45 4.42 16.79
N LEU A 284 -17.96 3.42 16.05
CA LEU A 284 -18.07 2.05 16.54
C LEU A 284 -16.69 1.48 16.86
N ALA A 285 -16.43 1.27 18.16
CA ALA A 285 -15.17 0.75 18.68
C ALA A 285 -13.91 1.43 18.11
N SER A 286 -14.01 2.73 17.78
CA SER A 286 -12.90 3.53 17.28
C SER A 286 -12.73 4.80 18.14
N ASN A 287 -11.48 5.25 18.25
CA ASN A 287 -11.14 6.54 18.84
C ASN A 287 -9.84 7.05 18.22
N VAL A 288 -9.55 8.33 18.40
CA VAL A 288 -8.40 8.99 17.80
C VAL A 288 -7.61 9.76 18.85
N GLU A 289 -6.30 9.56 18.87
CA GLU A 289 -5.38 10.36 19.68
C GLU A 289 -4.36 11.07 18.79
N VAL A 290 -4.33 12.39 18.87
CA VAL A 290 -3.36 13.22 18.13
C VAL A 290 -2.18 13.52 19.03
N HIS A 291 -1.02 12.96 18.73
CA HIS A 291 0.23 13.25 19.40
C HIS A 291 1.01 14.31 18.63
N ARG A 292 1.40 15.37 19.30
CA ARG A 292 2.15 16.48 18.71
C ARG A 292 3.61 16.44 19.11
N HIS A 293 4.46 16.88 18.23
CA HIS A 293 5.91 16.94 18.45
C HIS A 293 6.31 17.80 19.68
N ASN A 294 5.47 18.71 20.14
CA ASN A 294 5.69 19.50 21.36
C ASN A 294 5.33 18.75 22.67
N GLY A 295 4.96 17.48 22.59
CA GLY A 295 4.61 16.63 23.73
C GLY A 295 3.13 16.74 24.17
N THR A 296 2.29 17.51 23.49
CA THR A 296 0.85 17.57 23.80
C THR A 296 0.06 16.52 23.03
N SER A 297 -1.04 16.04 23.61
CA SER A 297 -1.99 15.16 22.95
C SER A 297 -3.42 15.69 23.04
N THR A 298 -4.23 15.32 22.04
CA THR A 298 -5.69 15.60 22.02
C THR A 298 -6.43 14.33 21.65
N PHE A 299 -7.52 14.06 22.34
CA PHE A 299 -8.35 12.87 22.12
C PHE A 299 -9.67 13.27 21.42
N TYR A 300 -10.11 12.42 20.47
CA TYR A 300 -11.38 12.51 19.77
C TYR A 300 -12.13 11.19 19.86
N HIS A 301 -13.46 11.26 19.99
CA HIS A 301 -14.32 10.09 20.13
C HIS A 301 -14.60 9.37 18.81
N SER A 302 -14.37 10.05 17.68
CA SER A 302 -14.54 9.44 16.34
C SER A 302 -13.52 9.99 15.35
N ILE A 303 -13.32 9.26 14.26
CA ILE A 303 -12.49 9.71 13.12
C ILE A 303 -13.10 10.97 12.50
N ARG A 304 -14.44 11.02 12.39
CA ARG A 304 -15.16 12.21 11.91
C ARG A 304 -14.82 13.43 12.73
N ASP A 305 -14.90 13.33 14.07
CA ASP A 305 -14.66 14.48 14.95
C ASP A 305 -13.23 15.01 14.82
N PHE A 306 -12.25 14.10 14.71
CA PHE A 306 -10.88 14.48 14.41
C PHE A 306 -10.77 15.20 13.06
N LEU A 307 -11.29 14.61 11.99
CA LEU A 307 -11.17 15.16 10.63
C LEU A 307 -11.84 16.54 10.50
N THR A 308 -13.02 16.72 11.12
CA THR A 308 -13.77 17.99 11.04
C THR A 308 -13.22 19.06 11.96
N ASN A 309 -12.61 18.72 13.08
CA ASN A 309 -12.07 19.71 14.01
C ASN A 309 -10.61 20.09 13.74
N GLU A 310 -9.78 19.12 13.31
CA GLU A 310 -8.33 19.36 13.14
C GLU A 310 -7.92 19.54 11.66
N ILE A 311 -8.57 18.84 10.73
CA ILE A 311 -8.12 18.82 9.33
C ILE A 311 -8.94 19.80 8.48
N ASN A 312 -10.25 19.61 8.43
CA ASN A 312 -11.10 20.47 7.61
C ASN A 312 -12.56 20.49 8.12
N PRO A 313 -13.07 21.62 8.61
CA PRO A 313 -14.45 21.72 9.09
C PRO A 313 -15.51 21.54 7.99
N LYS A 314 -15.11 21.57 6.72
CA LYS A 314 -15.98 21.33 5.56
C LYS A 314 -15.81 19.91 5.00
N MET A 315 -15.28 18.97 5.80
CA MET A 315 -15.11 17.59 5.37
C MET A 315 -16.48 16.94 5.16
N GLU A 316 -16.68 16.37 3.98
CA GLU A 316 -17.85 15.60 3.58
C GLU A 316 -17.47 14.13 3.38
N PHE A 317 -18.43 13.24 3.66
CA PHE A 317 -18.18 11.80 3.65
C PHE A 317 -19.06 11.15 2.60
N VAL A 318 -18.43 10.56 1.58
CA VAL A 318 -19.08 9.68 0.62
C VAL A 318 -19.16 8.30 1.27
N LEU A 319 -20.36 7.78 1.49
CA LEU A 319 -20.53 6.56 2.28
C LEU A 319 -20.50 5.30 1.41
N SER A 320 -19.62 4.36 1.74
CA SER A 320 -19.64 3.03 1.16
C SER A 320 -21.03 2.41 1.31
N GLY A 321 -21.56 1.83 0.22
CA GLY A 321 -22.91 1.23 0.21
C GLY A 321 -24.03 2.20 0.59
N GLU A 322 -23.89 3.51 0.30
CA GLU A 322 -24.79 4.59 0.71
C GLU A 322 -25.00 4.69 2.25
N GLY A 323 -24.11 4.05 3.04
CA GLY A 323 -24.23 3.98 4.50
C GLY A 323 -25.41 3.12 4.99
N ILE A 324 -25.92 2.22 4.17
CA ILE A 324 -27.10 1.40 4.43
C ILE A 324 -26.72 -0.08 4.48
N SER A 325 -27.00 -0.72 5.62
CA SER A 325 -26.84 -2.18 5.76
C SER A 325 -27.89 -2.94 4.92
N PRO A 326 -27.53 -4.06 4.25
CA PRO A 326 -26.24 -4.76 4.27
C PRO A 326 -25.26 -4.27 3.18
N TYR A 327 -25.58 -3.24 2.42
CA TYR A 327 -24.77 -2.80 1.28
C TYR A 327 -23.45 -2.18 1.74
N GLN A 328 -23.46 -1.40 2.84
CA GLN A 328 -22.25 -0.77 3.34
C GLN A 328 -21.18 -1.79 3.78
N GLU A 329 -21.58 -2.90 4.42
CA GLU A 329 -20.68 -3.98 4.82
C GLU A 329 -20.17 -4.76 3.61
N ARG A 330 -21.07 -5.06 2.65
CA ARG A 330 -20.71 -5.77 1.43
C ARG A 330 -19.70 -4.99 0.57
N GLU A 331 -19.94 -3.70 0.39
CA GLU A 331 -19.10 -2.87 -0.47
C GLU A 331 -17.84 -2.39 0.24
N GLN A 332 -17.83 -2.30 1.57
CA GLN A 332 -16.59 -2.17 2.34
C GLN A 332 -15.72 -3.42 2.18
N TRP A 333 -16.31 -4.63 2.25
CA TRP A 333 -15.62 -5.90 2.04
C TRP A 333 -15.01 -6.03 0.65
N THR A 334 -15.62 -5.43 -0.37
CA THR A 334 -15.11 -5.39 -1.75
C THR A 334 -14.35 -4.11 -2.07
N ASP A 335 -13.67 -3.54 -1.07
CA ASP A 335 -12.73 -2.42 -1.17
C ASP A 335 -13.34 -1.10 -1.66
N GLY A 336 -14.65 -0.88 -1.41
CA GLY A 336 -15.34 0.36 -1.77
C GLY A 336 -14.79 1.62 -1.08
N CYS A 337 -14.06 1.46 0.04
CA CYS A 337 -13.38 2.56 0.72
C CYS A 337 -11.88 2.68 0.35
N ASN A 338 -11.32 1.69 -0.38
CA ASN A 338 -9.89 1.59 -0.67
C ASN A 338 -9.57 2.11 -2.07
N LEU A 339 -9.50 3.41 -2.24
CA LEU A 339 -9.21 4.03 -3.54
C LEU A 339 -7.91 4.83 -3.52
N VAL A 340 -7.23 4.90 -4.66
CA VAL A 340 -6.05 5.73 -4.85
C VAL A 340 -6.39 7.01 -5.62
N ALA A 341 -6.09 8.16 -5.03
CA ALA A 341 -6.19 9.44 -5.73
C ALA A 341 -5.00 9.65 -6.67
N LEU A 342 -5.28 10.01 -7.91
CA LEU A 342 -4.29 10.38 -8.93
C LEU A 342 -3.93 11.86 -8.87
N LYS A 343 -4.91 12.67 -8.51
CA LYS A 343 -4.85 14.10 -8.17
C LYS A 343 -6.11 14.46 -7.39
N PRO A 344 -6.20 15.63 -6.74
CA PRO A 344 -7.40 16.00 -6.00
C PRO A 344 -8.67 15.86 -6.84
N GLY A 345 -9.63 15.07 -6.37
CA GLY A 345 -10.91 14.84 -7.04
C GLY A 345 -10.89 13.82 -8.20
N VAL A 346 -9.77 13.15 -8.45
CA VAL A 346 -9.67 12.08 -9.44
C VAL A 346 -9.06 10.84 -8.82
N ALA A 347 -9.81 9.76 -8.75
CA ALA A 347 -9.38 8.53 -8.08
C ALA A 347 -9.80 7.27 -8.84
N ILE A 348 -9.08 6.17 -8.58
CA ILE A 348 -9.37 4.84 -9.11
C ILE A 348 -10.04 4.02 -8.00
N THR A 349 -11.11 3.31 -8.32
CA THR A 349 -11.77 2.32 -7.47
C THR A 349 -12.23 1.12 -8.30
N TYR A 350 -12.70 0.07 -7.63
CA TYR A 350 -13.24 -1.12 -8.30
C TYR A 350 -14.68 -0.91 -8.79
N ASP A 351 -15.03 -1.55 -9.91
CA ASP A 351 -16.36 -1.49 -10.55
C ASP A 351 -17.41 -2.43 -9.92
N ARG A 352 -17.13 -2.97 -8.71
CA ARG A 352 -17.98 -3.94 -8.01
C ARG A 352 -18.90 -3.34 -6.93
N ASN A 353 -18.88 -2.02 -6.74
CA ASN A 353 -19.49 -1.33 -5.62
C ASN A 353 -20.58 -0.36 -6.10
N PRO A 354 -21.74 -0.86 -6.64
CA PRO A 354 -22.73 -0.02 -7.33
C PRO A 354 -23.42 1.01 -6.40
N HIS A 355 -23.59 0.71 -5.12
CA HIS A 355 -24.16 1.66 -4.17
C HIS A 355 -23.14 2.76 -3.78
N THR A 356 -21.87 2.41 -3.65
CA THR A 356 -20.80 3.40 -3.44
C THR A 356 -20.62 4.27 -4.68
N GLU A 357 -20.72 3.70 -5.88
CA GLU A 357 -20.74 4.45 -7.15
C GLU A 357 -21.85 5.49 -7.18
N LYS A 358 -23.07 5.09 -6.76
CA LYS A 358 -24.19 6.02 -6.65
C LYS A 358 -23.91 7.15 -5.66
N ALA A 359 -23.31 6.82 -4.49
CA ALA A 359 -22.92 7.84 -3.51
C ALA A 359 -21.86 8.81 -4.07
N PHE A 360 -20.94 8.36 -4.91
CA PHE A 360 -20.01 9.25 -5.63
C PHE A 360 -20.73 10.18 -6.59
N MET A 361 -21.69 9.66 -7.36
CA MET A 361 -22.49 10.50 -8.28
C MET A 361 -23.30 11.57 -7.53
N GLU A 362 -23.91 11.23 -6.39
CA GLU A 362 -24.61 12.17 -5.53
C GLU A 362 -23.69 13.23 -4.94
N ALA A 363 -22.41 12.89 -4.67
CA ALA A 363 -21.36 13.83 -4.25
C ALA A 363 -20.77 14.65 -5.40
N GLY A 364 -21.31 14.53 -6.62
CA GLY A 364 -20.91 15.33 -7.79
C GLY A 364 -19.75 14.78 -8.60
N TYR A 365 -19.38 13.51 -8.42
CA TYR A 365 -18.36 12.86 -9.25
C TYR A 365 -18.95 12.26 -10.51
N ARG A 366 -18.20 12.36 -11.60
CA ARG A 366 -18.45 11.62 -12.82
C ARG A 366 -17.79 10.24 -12.73
N ILE A 367 -18.53 9.20 -13.09
CA ILE A 367 -18.03 7.84 -13.18
C ILE A 367 -17.56 7.53 -14.60
N VAL A 368 -16.37 6.94 -14.74
CA VAL A 368 -15.80 6.58 -16.04
C VAL A 368 -15.14 5.21 -15.94
N HIS A 369 -15.44 4.30 -16.87
CA HIS A 369 -14.78 3.01 -16.94
C HIS A 369 -13.34 3.13 -17.44
N ALA A 370 -12.40 2.50 -16.77
CA ALA A 370 -10.96 2.62 -17.04
C ALA A 370 -10.58 2.24 -18.47
N ARG A 371 -11.09 1.13 -19.02
CA ARG A 371 -10.82 0.70 -20.41
C ARG A 371 -11.29 1.76 -21.43
N GLN A 372 -12.48 2.35 -21.23
CA GLN A 372 -12.98 3.39 -22.11
C GLN A 372 -12.19 4.67 -21.99
N LEU A 373 -11.81 5.06 -20.78
CA LEU A 373 -10.98 6.24 -20.54
C LEU A 373 -9.61 6.12 -21.23
N LEU A 374 -8.93 4.97 -21.10
CA LEU A 374 -7.66 4.71 -21.80
C LEU A 374 -7.80 4.87 -23.32
N LYS A 375 -8.85 4.30 -23.89
CA LYS A 375 -9.14 4.43 -25.33
C LYS A 375 -9.34 5.89 -25.73
N ASP A 376 -10.13 6.64 -24.98
CA ASP A 376 -10.43 8.04 -25.28
C ASP A 376 -9.19 8.94 -25.15
N ILE A 377 -8.30 8.63 -24.21
CA ILE A 377 -6.99 9.31 -24.07
C ILE A 377 -6.10 8.98 -25.27
N GLN A 378 -5.98 7.70 -25.64
CA GLN A 378 -5.15 7.26 -26.78
C GLN A 378 -5.62 7.84 -28.11
N GLU A 379 -6.93 7.94 -28.30
CA GLU A 379 -7.55 8.57 -29.50
C GLU A 379 -7.51 10.11 -29.45
N GLY A 380 -6.98 10.70 -28.38
CA GLY A 380 -6.89 12.15 -28.22
C GLY A 380 -8.21 12.87 -27.95
N LYS A 381 -9.29 12.14 -27.65
CA LYS A 381 -10.61 12.70 -27.33
C LYS A 381 -10.65 13.38 -25.98
N ILE A 382 -9.85 12.87 -25.02
CA ILE A 382 -9.75 13.39 -23.65
C ILE A 382 -8.27 13.64 -23.34
N LYS A 383 -7.97 14.79 -22.73
CA LYS A 383 -6.63 15.10 -22.20
C LYS A 383 -6.66 14.89 -20.69
N VAL A 384 -5.68 14.19 -20.17
CA VAL A 384 -5.56 13.87 -18.72
C VAL A 384 -5.65 15.11 -17.83
N LYS A 385 -5.08 16.24 -18.28
CA LYS A 385 -5.15 17.50 -17.52
C LYS A 385 -6.56 18.03 -17.31
N ASP A 386 -7.49 17.70 -18.23
CA ASP A 386 -8.87 18.21 -18.24
C ASP A 386 -9.84 17.26 -17.49
N ILE A 387 -9.35 16.14 -16.96
CA ILE A 387 -10.15 15.21 -16.14
C ILE A 387 -10.25 15.77 -14.71
N GLU A 388 -11.46 16.07 -14.26
CA GLU A 388 -11.74 16.63 -12.94
C GLU A 388 -12.97 15.94 -12.34
N ASN A 389 -13.08 15.91 -11.02
CA ASN A 389 -14.20 15.34 -10.26
C ASN A 389 -14.67 13.99 -10.86
N THR A 390 -13.71 13.06 -11.01
CA THR A 390 -13.94 11.81 -11.72
C THR A 390 -13.47 10.60 -10.89
N ILE A 391 -14.34 9.65 -10.75
CA ILE A 391 -14.03 8.31 -10.23
C ILE A 391 -13.86 7.37 -11.42
N ILE A 392 -12.71 6.69 -11.47
CA ILE A 392 -12.34 5.77 -12.55
C ILE A 392 -12.60 4.36 -12.05
N ASN A 393 -13.62 3.71 -12.63
CA ASN A 393 -13.98 2.33 -12.31
C ASN A 393 -13.05 1.35 -13.02
N LEU A 394 -12.27 0.60 -12.25
CA LEU A 394 -11.35 -0.42 -12.71
C LEU A 394 -12.08 -1.77 -12.80
N PRO A 395 -11.99 -2.52 -13.92
CA PRO A 395 -12.45 -3.90 -13.96
C PRO A 395 -11.72 -4.72 -12.90
N SER A 396 -12.47 -5.48 -12.09
CA SER A 396 -11.93 -6.05 -10.86
C SER A 396 -12.53 -7.42 -10.49
N ASN A 397 -12.93 -8.22 -11.47
CA ASN A 397 -13.51 -9.54 -11.21
C ASN A 397 -12.54 -10.46 -10.45
N GLU A 398 -11.24 -10.40 -10.80
CA GLU A 398 -10.21 -11.20 -10.16
C GLU A 398 -9.38 -10.39 -9.16
N LEU A 399 -9.06 -9.11 -9.43
CA LEU A 399 -8.32 -8.28 -8.50
C LEU A 399 -9.00 -8.15 -7.13
N SER A 400 -10.31 -7.92 -7.10
CA SER A 400 -11.05 -7.76 -5.85
C SER A 400 -11.15 -9.04 -5.00
N ARG A 401 -10.85 -10.20 -5.57
CA ARG A 401 -10.81 -11.49 -4.83
C ARG A 401 -9.55 -11.64 -3.99
N ALA A 402 -8.50 -10.90 -4.34
CA ALA A 402 -7.25 -10.88 -3.57
C ALA A 402 -7.35 -10.05 -2.26
N ARG A 403 -8.47 -9.34 -2.02
CA ARG A 403 -8.71 -8.56 -0.80
C ARG A 403 -7.72 -7.41 -0.60
N GLY A 404 -7.74 -6.49 -1.54
CA GLY A 404 -7.04 -5.22 -1.50
C GLY A 404 -7.41 -4.38 -2.70
N GLY A 405 -7.75 -3.11 -2.49
CA GLY A 405 -8.18 -2.19 -3.54
C GLY A 405 -7.03 -1.50 -4.25
N SER A 406 -7.37 -0.49 -5.03
CA SER A 406 -6.39 0.27 -5.81
C SER A 406 -5.38 1.03 -4.94
N HIS A 407 -5.74 1.43 -3.72
CA HIS A 407 -4.80 2.04 -2.77
C HIS A 407 -3.74 1.04 -2.31
N CYS A 408 -4.15 -0.18 -1.95
CA CYS A 408 -3.24 -1.24 -1.52
C CYS A 408 -2.22 -1.62 -2.61
N MET A 409 -2.60 -1.56 -3.89
CA MET A 409 -1.72 -1.91 -5.03
C MET A 409 -0.72 -0.81 -5.39
N THR A 410 -0.57 0.24 -4.58
CA THR A 410 0.32 1.36 -4.89
C THR A 410 1.23 1.73 -3.73
N CYS A 411 2.52 1.95 -4.02
CA CYS A 411 3.46 2.61 -3.14
C CYS A 411 3.93 3.92 -3.80
N PRO A 412 3.25 5.05 -3.55
CA PRO A 412 3.69 6.34 -4.07
C PRO A 412 5.03 6.75 -3.50
N VAL A 413 5.96 7.17 -4.37
CA VAL A 413 7.27 7.68 -3.97
C VAL A 413 7.45 9.15 -4.31
N GLU A 414 6.56 9.70 -5.15
CA GLU A 414 6.53 11.13 -5.47
C GLU A 414 5.10 11.61 -5.73
N ARG A 415 4.68 12.65 -5.00
CA ARG A 415 3.44 13.42 -5.18
C ARG A 415 3.72 14.92 -5.03
N GLU A 416 2.95 15.75 -5.73
CA GLU A 416 2.95 17.23 -5.52
C GLU A 416 2.33 17.62 -4.20
#